data_751abf4991d994c8cf7c053135a2f4be
#
_entry.id   751abf4991d994c8cf7c053135a2f4be
#
_cell.length_a   1.000
_cell.length_b   1.000
_cell.length_c   1.000
_cell.angle_alpha   90.00
_cell.angle_beta   90.00
_cell.angle_gamma   90.00
#
_symmetry.space_group_name_H-M   'P 1'
#
loop_
_entity.id
_entity.type
_entity.pdbx_description
1 polymer ?
#
loop_
_entity_poly.entity_id
_entity_poly.type
_entity_poly.pdbx_seq_one_letter_code
_entity_poly.pdbx_strand_id
1 'polypeptide(L)'
;GILAAAGAAHPTSIIGTSLVATTCSFVTGIVAVKLLQRLPMFALPPVTGRTPLPVTIDTAPESVSLIPLSLWKKLLLAVYVALFAGTIWHLVAARGAGTSLPISFVQSISVVAIPFLIGFFPLYAALKGISVYEEFIEGAKEGIQVALQIFPYLVAILVAVGVFRAAGGIDILTRLLSPLLDLIGLPPQVLPLVLVRPLSGSAATGLFAEIVKACGPDSYAAHLAGTILGGTETTLYVLAVYFGSVAIRRGRHALAAGLLADAAGVAASLVICRLVFR
;
A
#
# COMPACT_ATOMS: atom_id res chain seq x y z
N GLY A 1 -5.08 -10.45 10.65
CA GLY A 1 -5.01 -9.41 11.66
C GLY A 1 -6.32 -9.21 12.41
N ILE A 2 -6.98 -8.03 12.26
CA ILE A 2 -8.12 -7.60 13.11
C ILE A 2 -9.30 -8.60 13.08
N LEU A 3 -9.72 -9.08 11.92
CA LEU A 3 -10.80 -10.07 11.82
C LEU A 3 -10.46 -11.37 12.55
N ALA A 4 -9.21 -11.85 12.42
CA ALA A 4 -8.78 -13.05 13.15
C ALA A 4 -8.75 -12.83 14.66
N ALA A 5 -8.29 -11.67 15.12
CA ALA A 5 -8.27 -11.31 16.54
C ALA A 5 -9.69 -11.16 17.13
N ALA A 6 -10.66 -10.79 16.30
CA ALA A 6 -12.07 -10.66 16.67
C ALA A 6 -12.85 -11.98 16.57
N GLY A 7 -12.20 -13.09 16.20
CA GLY A 7 -12.83 -14.41 16.13
C GLY A 7 -13.70 -14.63 14.88
N ALA A 8 -13.38 -13.98 13.74
CA ALA A 8 -14.06 -14.23 12.47
C ALA A 8 -13.97 -15.70 12.08
N ALA A 9 -15.05 -16.28 11.55
CA ALA A 9 -15.08 -17.66 11.05
C ALA A 9 -14.14 -17.84 9.85
N HIS A 10 -14.05 -16.82 8.99
CA HIS A 10 -13.21 -16.82 7.80
C HIS A 10 -12.38 -15.53 7.68
N PRO A 11 -11.33 -15.33 8.53
CA PRO A 11 -10.57 -14.07 8.59
C PRO A 11 -9.87 -13.67 7.28
N THR A 12 -9.70 -14.64 6.39
CA THR A 12 -9.01 -14.46 5.09
C THR A 12 -9.96 -14.21 3.93
N SER A 13 -11.27 -14.22 4.16
CA SER A 13 -12.30 -14.04 3.12
C SER A 13 -12.16 -12.73 2.34
N ILE A 14 -11.66 -11.68 3.01
CA ILE A 14 -11.45 -10.35 2.39
C ILE A 14 -10.21 -10.27 1.49
N ILE A 15 -9.31 -11.28 1.46
CA ILE A 15 -8.08 -11.20 0.66
C ILE A 15 -8.40 -11.13 -0.84
N GLY A 16 -9.28 -12.01 -1.31
CA GLY A 16 -9.68 -12.04 -2.72
C GLY A 16 -10.39 -10.76 -3.15
N THR A 17 -11.32 -10.27 -2.34
CA THR A 17 -12.07 -9.04 -2.61
C THR A 17 -11.17 -7.81 -2.58
N SER A 18 -10.22 -7.72 -1.64
CA SER A 18 -9.22 -6.65 -1.59
C SER A 18 -8.32 -6.66 -2.82
N LEU A 19 -7.92 -7.82 -3.33
CA LEU A 19 -7.06 -7.94 -4.51
C LEU A 19 -7.77 -7.40 -5.77
N VAL A 20 -9.05 -7.72 -5.92
CA VAL A 20 -9.88 -7.16 -7.01
C VAL A 20 -10.01 -5.65 -6.86
N ALA A 21 -10.33 -5.15 -5.66
CA ALA A 21 -10.46 -3.72 -5.40
C ALA A 21 -9.14 -2.97 -5.67
N THR A 22 -8.01 -3.51 -5.22
CA THR A 22 -6.67 -2.95 -5.49
C THR A 22 -6.38 -2.90 -6.99
N THR A 23 -6.71 -3.94 -7.73
CA THR A 23 -6.50 -3.98 -9.18
C THR A 23 -7.32 -2.89 -9.88
N CYS A 24 -8.59 -2.73 -9.50
CA CYS A 24 -9.46 -1.67 -10.05
C CYS A 24 -8.94 -0.27 -9.70
N SER A 25 -8.53 -0.05 -8.44
CA SER A 25 -7.92 1.20 -7.98
C SER A 25 -6.65 1.53 -8.77
N PHE A 26 -5.75 0.56 -8.93
CA PHE A 26 -4.49 0.71 -9.66
C PHE A 26 -4.71 1.06 -11.13
N VAL A 27 -5.58 0.32 -11.84
CA VAL A 27 -5.91 0.58 -13.25
C VAL A 27 -6.53 1.97 -13.40
N THR A 28 -7.47 2.33 -12.52
CA THR A 28 -8.10 3.66 -12.54
C THR A 28 -7.09 4.75 -12.29
N GLY A 29 -6.16 4.57 -11.34
CA GLY A 29 -5.09 5.51 -11.07
C GLY A 29 -4.21 5.77 -12.30
N ILE A 30 -3.79 4.72 -13.01
CA ILE A 30 -3.01 4.86 -14.25
C ILE A 30 -3.80 5.62 -15.33
N VAL A 31 -5.06 5.25 -15.53
CA VAL A 31 -5.93 5.91 -16.51
C VAL A 31 -6.15 7.37 -16.14
N ALA A 32 -6.44 7.65 -14.87
CA ALA A 32 -6.64 9.01 -14.36
C ALA A 32 -5.40 9.88 -14.59
N VAL A 33 -4.19 9.39 -14.29
CA VAL A 33 -2.94 10.10 -14.56
C VAL A 33 -2.81 10.43 -16.04
N LYS A 34 -3.04 9.44 -16.94
CA LYS A 34 -2.93 9.64 -18.40
C LYS A 34 -3.97 10.61 -18.96
N LEU A 35 -5.16 10.67 -18.38
CA LEU A 35 -6.21 11.59 -18.78
C LEU A 35 -5.96 12.98 -18.23
N LEU A 36 -5.68 13.11 -16.93
CA LEU A 36 -5.50 14.39 -16.25
C LEU A 36 -4.27 15.15 -16.76
N GLN A 37 -3.18 14.44 -17.11
CA GLN A 37 -1.98 15.10 -17.65
C GLN A 37 -2.24 15.82 -18.98
N ARG A 38 -3.30 15.45 -19.72
CA ARG A 38 -3.68 16.11 -20.99
C ARG A 38 -4.47 17.39 -20.79
N LEU A 39 -4.98 17.64 -19.58
CA LEU A 39 -5.75 18.84 -19.30
C LEU A 39 -4.84 20.05 -19.18
N PRO A 40 -5.19 21.19 -19.81
CA PRO A 40 -4.35 22.40 -19.83
C PRO A 40 -4.08 22.96 -18.41
N MET A 41 -4.99 22.75 -17.47
CA MET A 41 -4.82 23.18 -16.07
C MET A 41 -3.67 22.47 -15.35
N PHE A 42 -3.25 21.29 -15.83
CA PHE A 42 -2.13 20.54 -15.29
C PHE A 42 -0.88 20.59 -16.18
N ALA A 43 -0.91 21.40 -17.27
CA ALA A 43 0.23 21.57 -18.13
C ALA A 43 1.41 22.20 -17.37
N LEU A 44 2.62 21.76 -17.70
CA LEU A 44 3.82 22.44 -17.20
C LEU A 44 3.94 23.78 -17.92
N PRO A 45 4.23 24.88 -17.20
CA PRO A 45 4.63 26.10 -17.89
C PRO A 45 5.87 25.78 -18.75
N PRO A 46 6.00 26.40 -19.93
CA PRO A 46 7.18 26.19 -20.75
C PRO A 46 8.42 26.49 -19.90
N VAL A 47 9.39 25.60 -19.96
CA VAL A 47 10.65 25.72 -19.20
C VAL A 47 11.46 26.87 -19.84
N THR A 48 11.10 28.10 -19.49
CA THR A 48 11.88 29.26 -19.84
C THR A 48 12.97 29.46 -18.80
N GLY A 49 14.19 29.07 -19.11
CA GLY A 49 15.39 29.57 -18.47
C GLY A 49 15.68 29.16 -17.01
N ARG A 50 15.23 28.03 -16.55
CA ARG A 50 15.79 27.45 -15.32
C ARG A 50 16.87 26.45 -15.73
N THR A 51 18.12 26.87 -15.52
CA THR A 51 19.20 25.90 -15.32
C THR A 51 18.67 24.80 -14.42
N PRO A 52 18.73 23.52 -14.80
CA PRO A 52 18.45 22.45 -13.85
C PRO A 52 19.32 22.74 -12.63
N LEU A 53 18.72 22.90 -11.46
CA LEU A 53 19.49 22.76 -10.23
C LEU A 53 20.28 21.48 -10.44
N PRO A 54 21.61 21.50 -10.33
CA PRO A 54 22.33 20.26 -10.33
C PRO A 54 21.83 19.49 -9.10
N VAL A 55 20.82 18.65 -9.32
CA VAL A 55 20.70 17.47 -8.53
C VAL A 55 21.94 16.71 -8.95
N THR A 56 23.03 16.97 -8.25
CA THR A 56 24.15 16.06 -8.20
C THR A 56 23.60 14.82 -7.52
N ILE A 57 22.81 14.04 -8.29
CA ILE A 57 22.84 12.61 -8.15
C ILE A 57 24.24 12.26 -8.64
N ASP A 58 25.18 12.43 -7.76
CA ASP A 58 26.56 12.00 -7.92
C ASP A 58 26.60 10.48 -7.76
N THR A 59 25.72 9.85 -8.49
CA THR A 59 25.76 8.41 -8.73
C THR A 59 25.23 8.17 -10.15
N ALA A 60 26.03 8.51 -11.16
CA ALA A 60 26.14 7.52 -12.20
C ALA A 60 26.49 6.22 -11.44
N PRO A 61 25.64 5.17 -11.46
CA PRO A 61 26.07 3.91 -10.88
C PRO A 61 27.40 3.60 -11.60
N GLU A 62 28.50 3.62 -10.83
CA GLU A 62 29.73 3.04 -11.31
C GLU A 62 29.30 1.75 -11.97
N SER A 63 29.62 1.57 -13.24
CA SER A 63 29.20 0.41 -14.00
C SER A 63 29.76 -0.80 -13.26
N VAL A 64 28.98 -1.29 -12.28
CA VAL A 64 29.32 -2.50 -11.55
C VAL A 64 29.40 -3.57 -12.61
N SER A 65 30.64 -3.90 -13.01
CA SER A 65 30.90 -4.95 -13.97
C SER A 65 30.24 -6.20 -13.40
N LEU A 66 29.13 -6.61 -14.01
CA LEU A 66 28.36 -7.78 -13.56
C LEU A 66 29.24 -9.00 -13.73
N ILE A 67 30.04 -9.31 -12.71
CA ILE A 67 30.87 -10.52 -12.67
C ILE A 67 29.89 -11.70 -12.78
N PRO A 68 30.00 -12.53 -13.83
CA PRO A 68 29.11 -13.66 -13.99
C PRO A 68 29.27 -14.59 -12.79
N LEU A 69 28.16 -14.96 -12.17
CA LEU A 69 28.17 -15.90 -11.04
C LEU A 69 28.74 -17.25 -11.53
N SER A 70 29.74 -17.75 -10.83
CA SER A 70 30.26 -19.11 -10.99
C SER A 70 29.14 -20.15 -10.79
N LEU A 71 29.24 -21.32 -11.42
CA LEU A 71 28.25 -22.40 -11.30
C LEU A 71 27.94 -22.76 -9.84
N TRP A 72 28.95 -22.83 -8.98
CA TRP A 72 28.80 -23.07 -7.56
C TRP A 72 27.91 -22.01 -6.87
N LYS A 73 28.13 -20.71 -7.17
CA LYS A 73 27.35 -19.62 -6.62
C LYS A 73 25.88 -19.64 -7.12
N LYS A 74 25.67 -20.02 -8.38
CA LYS A 74 24.31 -20.24 -8.92
C LYS A 74 23.61 -21.41 -8.23
N LEU A 75 24.34 -22.50 -7.96
CA LEU A 75 23.81 -23.66 -7.23
C LEU A 75 23.37 -23.28 -5.82
N LEU A 76 24.19 -22.52 -5.10
CA LEU A 76 23.88 -22.06 -3.74
C LEU A 76 22.61 -21.17 -3.72
N LEU A 77 22.48 -20.27 -4.69
CA LEU A 77 21.28 -19.45 -4.85
C LEU A 77 20.05 -20.31 -5.19
N ALA A 78 20.21 -21.30 -6.07
CA ALA A 78 19.14 -22.24 -6.42
C ALA A 78 18.68 -23.06 -5.21
N VAL A 79 19.64 -23.54 -4.38
CA VAL A 79 19.33 -24.24 -3.13
C VAL A 79 18.56 -23.33 -2.17
N TYR A 80 18.96 -22.07 -2.03
CA TYR A 80 18.26 -21.09 -1.21
C TYR A 80 16.80 -20.92 -1.67
N VAL A 81 16.58 -20.67 -2.96
CA VAL A 81 15.23 -20.51 -3.53
C VAL A 81 14.42 -21.79 -3.36
N ALA A 82 15.02 -22.97 -3.61
CA ALA A 82 14.36 -24.26 -3.45
C ALA A 82 13.93 -24.53 -2.01
N LEU A 83 14.75 -24.12 -1.03
CA LEU A 83 14.43 -24.26 0.39
C LEU A 83 13.18 -23.44 0.76
N PHE A 84 13.09 -22.19 0.28
CA PHE A 84 11.92 -21.35 0.51
C PHE A 84 10.69 -21.85 -0.27
N ALA A 85 10.85 -22.33 -1.49
CA ALA A 85 9.77 -22.97 -2.24
C ALA A 85 9.24 -24.22 -1.52
N GLY A 86 10.15 -25.04 -0.98
CA GLY A 86 9.81 -26.20 -0.14
C GLY A 86 9.08 -25.81 1.14
N THR A 87 9.49 -24.71 1.78
CA THR A 87 8.80 -24.16 2.98
C THR A 87 7.37 -23.73 2.63
N ILE A 88 7.19 -23.02 1.51
CA ILE A 88 5.85 -22.62 1.03
C ILE A 88 5.00 -23.86 0.78
N TRP A 89 5.56 -24.86 0.07
CA TRP A 89 4.87 -26.10 -0.20
C TRP A 89 4.46 -26.84 1.07
N HIS A 90 5.37 -26.95 2.03
CA HIS A 90 5.11 -27.57 3.33
C HIS A 90 3.99 -26.85 4.09
N LEU A 91 4.02 -25.50 4.11
CA LEU A 91 2.99 -24.69 4.76
C LEU A 91 1.61 -24.84 4.09
N VAL A 92 1.58 -24.94 2.75
CA VAL A 92 0.34 -25.20 2.00
C VAL A 92 -0.21 -26.60 2.32
N ALA A 93 0.66 -27.62 2.31
CA ALA A 93 0.28 -28.99 2.61
C ALA A 93 -0.18 -29.18 4.05
N ALA A 94 0.48 -28.52 5.02
CA ALA A 94 0.16 -28.61 6.44
C ALA A 94 -1.21 -27.99 6.81
N ARG A 95 -1.72 -27.05 6.00
CA ARG A 95 -3.03 -26.41 6.25
C ARG A 95 -4.24 -27.28 5.91
N GLY A 96 -4.05 -28.41 5.22
CA GLY A 96 -5.04 -29.46 5.04
C GLY A 96 -6.28 -29.09 4.21
N ALA A 97 -7.28 -29.96 4.19
CA ALA A 97 -8.47 -29.87 3.35
C ALA A 97 -9.51 -28.80 3.73
N GLY A 98 -9.22 -27.96 4.73
CA GLY A 98 -10.16 -26.94 5.21
C GLY A 98 -10.08 -25.58 4.50
N THR A 99 -9.03 -25.33 3.70
CA THR A 99 -8.82 -24.05 3.03
C THR A 99 -8.55 -24.26 1.54
N SER A 100 -9.14 -23.44 0.68
CA SER A 100 -8.89 -23.54 -0.75
C SER A 100 -7.38 -23.33 -1.08
N LEU A 101 -6.85 -24.11 -2.01
CA LEU A 101 -5.43 -24.07 -2.41
C LEU A 101 -4.91 -22.66 -2.70
N PRO A 102 -5.64 -21.77 -3.45
CA PRO A 102 -5.15 -20.41 -3.72
C PRO A 102 -4.97 -19.57 -2.45
N ILE A 103 -5.88 -19.69 -1.50
CA ILE A 103 -5.83 -18.93 -0.24
C ILE A 103 -4.65 -19.40 0.62
N SER A 104 -4.47 -20.72 0.76
CA SER A 104 -3.33 -21.31 1.48
C SER A 104 -1.99 -20.88 0.88
N PHE A 105 -1.92 -20.79 -0.44
CA PHE A 105 -0.71 -20.36 -1.15
C PHE A 105 -0.38 -18.88 -0.88
N VAL A 106 -1.37 -17.97 -1.01
CA VAL A 106 -1.19 -16.54 -0.72
C VAL A 106 -0.76 -16.31 0.72
N GLN A 107 -1.39 -16.99 1.67
CA GLN A 107 -1.02 -16.88 3.09
C GLN A 107 0.39 -17.41 3.38
N SER A 108 0.79 -18.50 2.73
CA SER A 108 2.13 -19.06 2.90
C SER A 108 3.20 -18.14 2.33
N ILE A 109 2.96 -17.54 1.16
CA ILE A 109 3.85 -16.51 0.61
C ILE A 109 3.96 -15.32 1.57
N SER A 110 2.86 -14.82 2.12
CA SER A 110 2.87 -13.66 3.02
C SER A 110 3.74 -13.89 4.26
N VAL A 111 3.77 -15.10 4.80
CA VAL A 111 4.63 -15.45 5.96
C VAL A 111 6.10 -15.54 5.56
N VAL A 112 6.38 -16.09 4.37
CA VAL A 112 7.73 -16.44 3.92
C VAL A 112 8.42 -15.26 3.20
N ALA A 113 7.66 -14.32 2.64
CA ALA A 113 8.19 -13.24 1.79
C ALA A 113 9.24 -12.36 2.51
N ILE A 114 8.96 -11.92 3.73
CA ILE A 114 9.89 -11.04 4.47
C ILE A 114 11.19 -11.77 4.84
N PRO A 115 11.18 -12.97 5.47
CA PRO A 115 12.40 -13.74 5.72
C PRO A 115 13.17 -14.05 4.42
N PHE A 116 12.46 -14.36 3.33
CA PHE A 116 13.09 -14.59 2.03
C PHE A 116 13.86 -13.37 1.56
N LEU A 117 13.24 -12.18 1.54
CA LEU A 117 13.89 -10.95 1.07
C LEU A 117 15.08 -10.55 1.94
N ILE A 118 14.94 -10.64 3.26
CA ILE A 118 16.02 -10.30 4.21
C ILE A 118 17.25 -11.20 4.01
N GLY A 119 17.07 -12.47 3.68
CA GLY A 119 18.19 -13.38 3.43
C GLY A 119 18.69 -13.33 1.98
N PHE A 120 17.79 -13.13 0.99
CA PHE A 120 18.13 -13.17 -0.43
C PHE A 120 19.09 -12.06 -0.85
N PHE A 121 18.79 -10.81 -0.49
CA PHE A 121 19.61 -9.68 -0.92
C PHE A 121 21.03 -9.73 -0.38
N PRO A 122 21.28 -9.95 0.94
CA PRO A 122 22.63 -10.10 1.45
C PRO A 122 23.36 -11.30 0.86
N LEU A 123 22.68 -12.43 0.71
CA LEU A 123 23.28 -13.63 0.09
C LEU A 123 23.71 -13.34 -1.35
N TYR A 124 22.82 -12.74 -2.14
CA TYR A 124 23.11 -12.39 -3.52
C TYR A 124 24.26 -11.41 -3.65
N ALA A 125 24.30 -10.38 -2.80
CA ALA A 125 25.38 -9.40 -2.75
C ALA A 125 26.73 -10.06 -2.39
N ALA A 126 26.75 -10.91 -1.35
CA ALA A 126 27.96 -11.65 -0.95
C ALA A 126 28.45 -12.57 -2.09
N LEU A 127 27.56 -13.25 -2.80
CA LEU A 127 27.92 -14.08 -3.96
C LEU A 127 28.50 -13.26 -5.11
N LYS A 128 28.10 -12.00 -5.25
CA LYS A 128 28.68 -11.04 -6.20
C LYS A 128 30.01 -10.45 -5.73
N GLY A 129 30.45 -10.73 -4.50
CA GLY A 129 31.68 -10.18 -3.92
C GLY A 129 31.56 -8.77 -3.39
N ILE A 130 30.31 -8.34 -3.13
CA ILE A 130 30.01 -7.03 -2.52
C ILE A 130 30.21 -7.13 -1.01
N SER A 131 30.81 -6.11 -0.38
CA SER A 131 30.97 -5.99 1.07
C SER A 131 29.61 -5.74 1.74
N VAL A 132 28.85 -6.80 2.00
CA VAL A 132 27.45 -6.71 2.46
C VAL A 132 27.27 -5.82 3.68
N TYR A 133 28.19 -5.89 4.64
CA TYR A 133 28.11 -5.08 5.85
C TYR A 133 28.31 -3.59 5.58
N GLU A 134 29.29 -3.25 4.77
CA GLU A 134 29.60 -1.86 4.41
C GLU A 134 28.46 -1.23 3.62
N GLU A 135 27.97 -1.94 2.59
CA GLU A 135 26.81 -1.50 1.79
C GLU A 135 25.54 -1.38 2.63
N PHE A 136 25.32 -2.31 3.58
CA PHE A 136 24.20 -2.22 4.51
C PHE A 136 24.31 -0.96 5.39
N ILE A 137 25.49 -0.66 5.93
CA ILE A 137 25.71 0.54 6.75
C ILE A 137 25.50 1.82 5.92
N GLU A 138 26.00 1.84 4.69
CA GLU A 138 25.81 3.01 3.82
C GLU A 138 24.32 3.21 3.46
N GLY A 139 23.63 2.14 3.05
CA GLY A 139 22.18 2.20 2.83
C GLY A 139 21.40 2.59 4.09
N ALA A 140 21.82 2.17 5.27
CA ALA A 140 21.20 2.58 6.53
C ALA A 140 21.38 4.09 6.79
N LYS A 141 22.55 4.65 6.51
CA LYS A 141 22.79 6.11 6.61
C LYS A 141 21.91 6.89 5.65
N GLU A 142 21.81 6.45 4.39
CA GLU A 142 20.89 7.04 3.40
C GLU A 142 19.44 6.96 3.88
N GLY A 143 19.02 5.81 4.42
CA GLY A 143 17.69 5.63 4.99
C GLY A 143 17.37 6.59 6.13
N ILE A 144 18.34 6.86 7.02
CA ILE A 144 18.19 7.85 8.10
C ILE A 144 18.03 9.26 7.51
N GLN A 145 18.82 9.63 6.50
CA GLN A 145 18.69 10.93 5.85
C GLN A 145 17.32 11.12 5.23
N VAL A 146 16.81 10.12 4.50
CA VAL A 146 15.47 10.13 3.92
C VAL A 146 14.41 10.23 5.03
N ALA A 147 14.55 9.49 6.13
CA ALA A 147 13.63 9.55 7.25
C ALA A 147 13.57 10.94 7.89
N LEU A 148 14.72 11.58 8.11
CA LEU A 148 14.79 12.96 8.62
C LEU A 148 14.18 13.97 7.66
N GLN A 149 14.35 13.78 6.36
CA GLN A 149 13.77 14.64 5.34
C GLN A 149 12.23 14.52 5.26
N ILE A 150 11.69 13.32 5.45
CA ILE A 150 10.25 13.04 5.44
C ILE A 150 9.58 13.49 6.75
N PHE A 151 10.28 13.43 7.88
CA PHE A 151 9.71 13.64 9.21
C PHE A 151 8.89 14.93 9.36
N PRO A 152 9.34 16.12 8.91
CA PRO A 152 8.54 17.35 9.01
C PRO A 152 7.20 17.27 8.26
N TYR A 153 7.18 16.62 7.10
CA TYR A 153 5.95 16.44 6.31
C TYR A 153 4.98 15.48 7.01
N LEU A 154 5.49 14.43 7.65
CA LEU A 154 4.69 13.52 8.47
C LEU A 154 4.03 14.26 9.64
N VAL A 155 4.80 15.05 10.38
CA VAL A 155 4.26 15.83 11.50
C VAL A 155 3.19 16.80 11.00
N ALA A 156 3.46 17.52 9.92
CA ALA A 156 2.52 18.49 9.36
C ALA A 156 1.18 17.84 8.95
N ILE A 157 1.21 16.70 8.24
CA ILE A 157 -0.02 16.02 7.81
C ILE A 157 -0.78 15.42 9.00
N LEU A 158 -0.07 14.83 9.97
CA LEU A 158 -0.71 14.27 11.17
C LEU A 158 -1.39 15.34 12.00
N VAL A 159 -0.75 16.51 12.18
CA VAL A 159 -1.34 17.66 12.88
C VAL A 159 -2.56 18.18 12.11
N ALA A 160 -2.43 18.38 10.80
CA ALA A 160 -3.53 18.89 9.98
C ALA A 160 -4.76 17.97 10.01
N VAL A 161 -4.55 16.65 9.89
CA VAL A 161 -5.64 15.66 10.00
C VAL A 161 -6.22 15.62 11.42
N GLY A 162 -5.36 15.71 12.44
CA GLY A 162 -5.80 15.78 13.84
C GLY A 162 -6.69 16.98 14.12
N VAL A 163 -6.28 18.17 13.68
CA VAL A 163 -7.06 19.42 13.80
C VAL A 163 -8.37 19.32 13.03
N PHE A 164 -8.35 18.83 11.79
CA PHE A 164 -9.54 18.63 10.97
C PHE A 164 -10.56 17.71 11.64
N ARG A 165 -10.08 16.60 12.22
CA ARG A 165 -10.91 15.66 12.98
C ARG A 165 -11.47 16.30 14.26
N ALA A 166 -10.62 16.98 15.03
CA ALA A 166 -11.03 17.64 16.28
C ALA A 166 -12.04 18.78 16.04
N ALA A 167 -11.96 19.47 14.90
CA ALA A 167 -12.91 20.50 14.49
C ALA A 167 -14.24 19.93 13.96
N GLY A 168 -14.48 18.60 14.01
CA GLY A 168 -15.69 17.98 13.49
C GLY A 168 -15.77 17.92 11.96
N GLY A 169 -14.67 18.12 11.26
CA GLY A 169 -14.62 18.12 9.80
C GLY A 169 -15.09 16.79 9.18
N ILE A 170 -14.81 15.67 9.85
CA ILE A 170 -15.27 14.35 9.43
C ILE A 170 -16.79 14.23 9.52
N ASP A 171 -17.39 14.76 10.60
CA ASP A 171 -18.84 14.74 10.81
C ASP A 171 -19.56 15.59 9.76
N ILE A 172 -19.00 16.75 9.42
CA ILE A 172 -19.51 17.61 8.35
C ILE A 172 -19.46 16.89 6.99
N LEU A 173 -18.32 16.29 6.65
CA LEU A 173 -18.18 15.52 5.40
C LEU A 173 -19.14 14.33 5.37
N THR A 174 -19.31 13.63 6.49
CA THR A 174 -20.24 12.51 6.60
C THR A 174 -21.66 12.96 6.30
N ARG A 175 -22.13 14.04 6.93
CA ARG A 175 -23.47 14.58 6.69
C ARG A 175 -23.69 15.05 5.25
N LEU A 176 -22.68 15.68 4.67
CA LEU A 176 -22.75 16.20 3.30
C LEU A 176 -22.79 15.07 2.26
N LEU A 177 -22.01 14.01 2.47
CA LEU A 177 -21.85 12.92 1.50
C LEU A 177 -22.82 11.75 1.74
N SER A 178 -23.42 11.62 2.94
CA SER A 178 -24.33 10.49 3.24
C SER A 178 -25.44 10.32 2.18
N PRO A 179 -26.18 11.36 1.72
CA PRO A 179 -27.26 11.14 0.76
C PRO A 179 -26.76 10.59 -0.59
N LEU A 180 -25.54 10.94 -0.99
CA LEU A 180 -24.92 10.41 -2.21
C LEU A 180 -24.47 8.97 -2.03
N LEU A 181 -23.93 8.65 -0.86
CA LEU A 181 -23.38 7.33 -0.56
C LEU A 181 -24.45 6.31 -0.21
N ASP A 182 -25.58 6.76 0.36
CA ASP A 182 -26.78 5.96 0.54
C ASP A 182 -27.37 5.51 -0.81
N LEU A 183 -27.32 6.38 -1.84
CA LEU A 183 -27.76 6.05 -3.19
C LEU A 183 -26.99 4.88 -3.80
N ILE A 184 -25.70 4.78 -3.51
CA ILE A 184 -24.87 3.65 -3.95
C ILE A 184 -24.93 2.46 -2.97
N GLY A 185 -25.68 2.59 -1.84
CA GLY A 185 -25.90 1.56 -0.83
C GLY A 185 -24.66 1.22 -0.02
N LEU A 186 -23.87 2.23 0.33
CA LEU A 186 -22.79 2.10 1.30
C LEU A 186 -23.41 2.07 2.71
N PRO A 187 -23.08 1.05 3.53
CA PRO A 187 -23.56 1.03 4.93
C PRO A 187 -23.09 2.28 5.69
N PRO A 188 -23.99 2.97 6.42
CA PRO A 188 -23.63 4.19 7.16
C PRO A 188 -22.45 4.01 8.12
N GLN A 189 -22.31 2.81 8.70
CA GLN A 189 -21.22 2.47 9.62
C GLN A 189 -19.84 2.49 8.95
N VAL A 190 -19.77 2.23 7.65
CA VAL A 190 -18.51 2.17 6.87
C VAL A 190 -18.12 3.56 6.34
N LEU A 191 -19.06 4.49 6.25
CA LEU A 191 -18.83 5.82 5.69
C LEU A 191 -17.67 6.60 6.37
N PRO A 192 -17.57 6.67 7.71
CA PRO A 192 -16.45 7.35 8.36
C PRO A 192 -15.09 6.78 7.94
N LEU A 193 -15.01 5.46 7.79
CA LEU A 193 -13.78 4.79 7.34
C LEU A 193 -13.41 5.22 5.91
N VAL A 194 -14.37 5.27 4.99
CA VAL A 194 -14.15 5.71 3.59
C VAL A 194 -13.58 7.11 3.54
N LEU A 195 -14.12 8.03 4.36
CA LEU A 195 -13.70 9.43 4.39
C LEU A 195 -12.34 9.62 5.07
N VAL A 196 -12.05 8.83 6.09
CA VAL A 196 -10.79 8.92 6.84
C VAL A 196 -9.65 8.23 6.12
N ARG A 197 -9.95 7.22 5.29
CA ARG A 197 -8.93 6.39 4.65
C ARG A 197 -7.90 7.18 3.84
N PRO A 198 -8.27 8.13 2.95
CA PRO A 198 -7.31 8.97 2.23
C PRO A 198 -6.46 9.87 3.13
N LEU A 199 -6.94 10.15 4.35
CA LEU A 199 -6.31 11.08 5.30
C LEU A 199 -5.33 10.36 6.25
N SER A 200 -5.76 9.21 6.81
CA SER A 200 -5.03 8.54 7.89
C SER A 200 -5.27 7.03 7.89
N GLY A 201 -4.22 6.25 7.62
CA GLY A 201 -4.28 4.79 7.66
C GLY A 201 -4.51 4.24 9.06
N SER A 202 -3.85 4.80 10.09
CA SER A 202 -4.02 4.37 11.49
C SER A 202 -5.43 4.66 12.01
N ALA A 203 -5.98 5.84 11.71
CA ALA A 203 -7.35 6.17 12.09
C ALA A 203 -8.37 5.29 11.35
N ALA A 204 -8.17 5.01 10.06
CA ALA A 204 -9.01 4.07 9.31
C ALA A 204 -8.94 2.65 9.89
N THR A 205 -7.76 2.20 10.33
CA THR A 205 -7.59 0.91 11.01
C THR A 205 -8.33 0.87 12.34
N GLY A 206 -8.32 1.96 13.12
CA GLY A 206 -9.11 2.10 14.35
C GLY A 206 -10.61 2.01 14.08
N LEU A 207 -11.12 2.77 13.09
CA LEU A 207 -12.52 2.71 12.68
C LEU A 207 -12.92 1.31 12.18
N PHE A 208 -12.04 0.61 11.48
CA PHE A 208 -12.28 -0.78 11.09
C PHE A 208 -12.46 -1.69 12.33
N ALA A 209 -11.60 -1.55 13.34
CA ALA A 209 -11.73 -2.31 14.57
C ALA A 209 -13.05 -1.99 15.32
N GLU A 210 -13.47 -0.73 15.32
CA GLU A 210 -14.77 -0.31 15.88
C GLU A 210 -15.94 -0.94 15.12
N ILE A 211 -15.91 -0.94 13.78
CA ILE A 211 -16.94 -1.58 12.94
C ILE A 211 -17.02 -3.09 13.24
N VAL A 212 -15.87 -3.77 13.29
CA VAL A 212 -15.81 -5.21 13.61
C VAL A 212 -16.40 -5.49 14.99
N LYS A 213 -16.11 -4.64 15.99
CA LYS A 213 -16.66 -4.79 17.35
C LYS A 213 -18.16 -4.50 17.40
N ALA A 214 -18.64 -3.51 16.68
CA ALA A 214 -20.04 -3.09 16.74
C ALA A 214 -20.97 -3.95 15.90
N CYS A 215 -20.52 -4.39 14.71
CA CYS A 215 -21.36 -5.12 13.76
C CYS A 215 -21.11 -6.64 13.75
N GLY A 216 -20.02 -7.07 14.40
CA GLY A 216 -19.53 -8.45 14.34
C GLY A 216 -18.52 -8.68 13.22
N PRO A 217 -17.57 -9.64 13.44
CA PRO A 217 -16.44 -9.85 12.53
C PRO A 217 -16.84 -10.46 11.17
N ASP A 218 -17.94 -11.20 11.11
CA ASP A 218 -18.45 -11.84 9.89
C ASP A 218 -19.60 -11.04 9.24
N SER A 219 -19.86 -9.82 9.70
CA SER A 219 -20.88 -8.95 9.12
C SER A 219 -20.46 -8.41 7.75
N TYR A 220 -21.44 -8.10 6.90
CA TYR A 220 -21.20 -7.45 5.62
C TYR A 220 -20.41 -6.14 5.78
N ALA A 221 -20.73 -5.33 6.80
CA ALA A 221 -20.04 -4.08 7.09
C ALA A 221 -18.55 -4.31 7.42
N ALA A 222 -18.23 -5.34 8.21
CA ALA A 222 -16.85 -5.70 8.54
C ALA A 222 -16.07 -6.20 7.31
N HIS A 223 -16.66 -7.07 6.49
CA HIS A 223 -16.05 -7.53 5.24
C HIS A 223 -15.82 -6.38 4.26
N LEU A 224 -16.80 -5.50 4.08
CA LEU A 224 -16.67 -4.33 3.21
C LEU A 224 -15.60 -3.36 3.71
N ALA A 225 -15.62 -3.02 5.01
CA ALA A 225 -14.63 -2.14 5.61
C ALA A 225 -13.21 -2.71 5.50
N GLY A 226 -13.05 -4.01 5.75
CA GLY A 226 -11.77 -4.70 5.59
C GLY A 226 -11.30 -4.74 4.14
N THR A 227 -12.20 -4.94 3.19
CA THR A 227 -11.91 -4.91 1.74
C THR A 227 -11.48 -3.50 1.29
N ILE A 228 -12.17 -2.46 1.74
CA ILE A 228 -11.81 -1.06 1.45
C ILE A 228 -10.44 -0.73 2.05
N LEU A 229 -10.22 -1.09 3.31
CA LEU A 229 -8.94 -0.86 3.98
C LEU A 229 -7.76 -1.55 3.26
N GLY A 230 -7.98 -2.75 2.73
CA GLY A 230 -6.98 -3.51 1.98
C GLY A 230 -6.85 -3.11 0.51
N GLY A 231 -7.88 -2.51 -0.09
CA GLY A 231 -7.95 -2.18 -1.52
C GLY A 231 -7.67 -0.73 -1.89
N THR A 232 -7.50 0.15 -0.89
CA THR A 232 -7.21 1.59 -1.07
C THR A 232 -5.99 2.01 -0.27
N GLU A 233 -5.46 3.21 -0.56
CA GLU A 233 -4.29 3.75 0.13
C GLU A 233 -4.57 5.08 0.83
N THR A 234 -3.59 5.55 1.62
CA THR A 234 -3.66 6.82 2.36
C THR A 234 -3.13 7.95 1.48
N THR A 235 -3.90 8.35 0.48
CA THR A 235 -3.45 9.22 -0.62
C THR A 235 -2.73 10.48 -0.17
N LEU A 236 -3.27 11.23 0.80
CA LEU A 236 -2.64 12.47 1.28
C LEU A 236 -1.32 12.20 2.00
N TYR A 237 -1.27 11.17 2.83
CA TYR A 237 -0.05 10.77 3.52
C TYR A 237 1.05 10.33 2.53
N VAL A 238 0.69 9.47 1.56
CA VAL A 238 1.60 8.97 0.55
C VAL A 238 2.18 10.13 -0.28
N LEU A 239 1.34 11.07 -0.73
CA LEU A 239 1.80 12.24 -1.47
C LEU A 239 2.74 13.12 -0.64
N ALA A 240 2.43 13.36 0.63
CA ALA A 240 3.29 14.15 1.51
C ALA A 240 4.66 13.50 1.69
N VAL A 241 4.69 12.19 1.94
CA VAL A 241 5.94 11.44 2.16
C VAL A 241 6.77 11.40 0.87
N TYR A 242 6.19 10.94 -0.24
CA TYR A 242 6.95 10.75 -1.49
C TYR A 242 7.38 12.08 -2.11
N PHE A 243 6.51 13.09 -2.14
CA PHE A 243 6.90 14.39 -2.70
C PHE A 243 7.84 15.15 -1.78
N GLY A 244 7.68 14.98 -0.45
CA GLY A 244 8.59 15.55 0.54
C GLY A 244 10.00 15.00 0.40
N SER A 245 10.15 13.67 0.25
CA SER A 245 11.46 13.02 0.14
C SER A 245 12.27 13.45 -1.07
N VAL A 246 11.59 13.83 -2.18
CA VAL A 246 12.24 14.27 -3.43
C VAL A 246 12.07 15.77 -3.68
N ALA A 247 11.67 16.54 -2.65
CA ALA A 247 11.48 17.99 -2.69
C ALA A 247 10.55 18.50 -3.82
N ILE A 248 9.58 17.67 -4.25
CA ILE A 248 8.56 18.08 -5.23
C ILE A 248 7.55 19.01 -4.55
N ARG A 249 7.51 20.27 -4.96
CA ARG A 249 6.61 21.30 -4.41
C ARG A 249 5.24 21.37 -5.12
N ARG A 250 5.10 20.83 -6.32
CA ARG A 250 3.88 20.90 -7.13
C ARG A 250 3.41 19.50 -7.49
N GLY A 251 2.39 19.00 -6.80
CA GLY A 251 1.80 17.68 -7.03
C GLY A 251 0.96 17.57 -8.31
N ARG A 252 0.67 18.69 -9.00
CA ARG A 252 -0.13 18.73 -10.24
C ARG A 252 -1.43 17.89 -10.12
N HIS A 253 -1.57 16.91 -10.98
CA HIS A 253 -2.73 15.99 -11.02
C HIS A 253 -2.63 14.82 -10.02
N ALA A 254 -1.53 14.66 -9.26
CA ALA A 254 -1.32 13.49 -8.42
C ALA A 254 -2.40 13.31 -7.36
N LEU A 255 -2.81 14.39 -6.66
CA LEU A 255 -3.88 14.34 -5.69
C LEU A 255 -5.21 13.91 -6.32
N ALA A 256 -5.59 14.51 -7.45
CA ALA A 256 -6.83 14.18 -8.13
C ALA A 256 -6.81 12.72 -8.63
N ALA A 257 -5.70 12.26 -9.18
CA ALA A 257 -5.55 10.88 -9.64
C ALA A 257 -5.62 9.88 -8.48
N GLY A 258 -4.98 10.18 -7.34
CA GLY A 258 -5.04 9.34 -6.15
C GLY A 258 -6.45 9.23 -5.57
N LEU A 259 -7.15 10.36 -5.42
CA LEU A 259 -8.53 10.35 -4.94
C LEU A 259 -9.51 9.63 -5.90
N LEU A 260 -9.29 9.73 -7.21
CA LEU A 260 -10.06 8.95 -8.19
C LEU A 260 -9.78 7.46 -8.08
N ALA A 261 -8.53 7.07 -7.84
CA ALA A 261 -8.16 5.69 -7.60
C ALA A 261 -8.80 5.14 -6.31
N ASP A 262 -8.80 5.92 -5.21
CA ASP A 262 -9.47 5.56 -3.96
C ASP A 262 -10.98 5.41 -4.15
N ALA A 263 -11.63 6.34 -4.85
CA ALA A 263 -13.06 6.26 -5.15
C ALA A 263 -13.40 5.00 -5.97
N ALA A 264 -12.57 4.67 -6.96
CA ALA A 264 -12.73 3.44 -7.74
C ALA A 264 -12.51 2.18 -6.90
N GLY A 265 -11.53 2.21 -5.98
CA GLY A 265 -11.31 1.12 -5.02
C GLY A 265 -12.48 0.89 -4.10
N VAL A 266 -13.10 1.96 -3.59
CA VAL A 266 -14.32 1.90 -2.78
C VAL A 266 -15.51 1.34 -3.59
N ALA A 267 -15.72 1.84 -4.82
CA ALA A 267 -16.78 1.35 -5.69
C ALA A 267 -16.60 -0.14 -6.04
N ALA A 268 -15.38 -0.54 -6.39
CA ALA A 268 -15.05 -1.95 -6.65
C ALA A 268 -15.26 -2.83 -5.40
N SER A 269 -14.89 -2.33 -4.22
CA SER A 269 -15.12 -3.02 -2.94
C SER A 269 -16.62 -3.25 -2.69
N LEU A 270 -17.44 -2.23 -2.93
CA LEU A 270 -18.90 -2.34 -2.82
C LEU A 270 -19.46 -3.41 -3.76
N VAL A 271 -19.05 -3.39 -5.04
CA VAL A 271 -19.55 -4.35 -6.04
C VAL A 271 -19.11 -5.76 -5.69
N ILE A 272 -17.81 -5.98 -5.44
CA ILE A 272 -17.30 -7.33 -5.19
C ILE A 272 -17.81 -7.91 -3.86
N CYS A 273 -17.93 -7.09 -2.80
CA CYS A 273 -18.47 -7.57 -1.53
C CYS A 273 -19.95 -7.92 -1.62
N ARG A 274 -20.73 -7.21 -2.46
CA ARG A 274 -22.14 -7.59 -2.74
C ARG A 274 -22.25 -8.93 -3.44
N LEU A 275 -21.31 -9.23 -4.34
CA LEU A 275 -21.30 -10.49 -5.07
C LEU A 275 -20.83 -11.68 -4.23
N VAL A 276 -19.94 -11.44 -3.27
CA VAL A 276 -19.29 -12.51 -2.50
C VAL A 276 -19.95 -12.74 -1.15
N PHE A 277 -20.46 -11.70 -0.48
CA PHE A 277 -20.94 -11.75 0.90
C PHE A 277 -22.44 -11.42 1.07
N ARG A 278 -23.19 -11.24 0.02
CA ARG A 278 -24.64 -11.16 -0.03
C ARG A 278 -25.20 -12.36 -0.77
#